data_92b28b5b5226c78f088ecdcaa60c3fd5
#
_entry.id   92b28b5b5226c78f088ecdcaa60c3fd5
#
_cell.length_a   1.000
_cell.length_b   1.000
_cell.length_c   1.000
_cell.angle_alpha   90.00
_cell.angle_beta   90.00
_cell.angle_gamma   90.00
#
_symmetry.space_group_name_H-M   'P 1'
#
loop_
_entity.id
_entity.type
_entity.pdbx_description
1 polymer ?
#
loop_
_entity_poly.entity_id
_entity_poly.type
_entity_poly.pdbx_seq_one_letter_code
_entity_poly.pdbx_strand_id
1 'polypeptide(L)'
;NFRDYTAEELTEIFRRMVNSSKEGLRLNPEADANVGNVFKKMYLTRSRTFGNAREVRTVFIKAVERMKNRLAADPASGYFLTMQDIEGEEGKTKSVDDILAELDDMIGMDAVKDQLRRIARNVELNRRRAQTGRANAKVDNIHIAITGSPGTGKTEIAKRLGRIFKAMGVLSKGHVVERERKTLLDSMANSAGLNMDKAVDEALGGVLFIDEAYNLIPMDNPTDKDKDGTAAVEALMTRMSNDAGKFVTVIAGYKMEIEEFIANANPGLARRFTHRIHIEDYPV
;
A
#
# COMPACT_ATOMS: atom_id res chain seq x y z
N ASN A 1 24.01 7.15 -18.50
CA ASN A 1 22.75 6.62 -17.94
C ASN A 1 21.97 5.95 -19.05
N PHE A 2 21.68 4.68 -18.91
CA PHE A 2 20.76 3.99 -19.81
C PHE A 2 19.34 4.42 -19.47
N ARG A 3 18.49 4.65 -20.50
CA ARG A 3 17.06 4.93 -20.28
C ARG A 3 16.33 3.69 -19.79
N ASP A 4 15.23 3.87 -19.08
CA ASP A 4 14.31 2.77 -18.75
C ASP A 4 13.68 2.20 -20.03
N TYR A 5 13.43 0.89 -20.04
CA TYR A 5 12.67 0.24 -21.10
C TYR A 5 11.22 0.74 -21.10
N THR A 6 10.64 0.88 -22.28
CA THR A 6 9.20 1.17 -22.43
C THR A 6 8.34 -0.05 -22.07
N ALA A 7 7.05 0.14 -21.92
CA ALA A 7 6.13 -0.98 -21.64
C ALA A 7 6.15 -2.05 -22.75
N GLU A 8 6.30 -1.60 -24.00
CA GLU A 8 6.39 -2.47 -25.18
C GLU A 8 7.70 -3.28 -25.15
N GLU A 9 8.83 -2.62 -24.85
CA GLU A 9 10.13 -3.28 -24.71
C GLU A 9 10.12 -4.31 -23.57
N LEU A 10 9.52 -4.00 -22.42
CA LEU A 10 9.37 -4.94 -21.31
C LEU A 10 8.51 -6.15 -21.70
N THR A 11 7.44 -5.92 -22.46
CA THR A 11 6.57 -6.98 -22.99
C THR A 11 7.34 -7.90 -23.93
N GLU A 12 8.14 -7.33 -24.83
CA GLU A 12 8.94 -8.08 -25.77
C GLU A 12 10.04 -8.91 -25.07
N ILE A 13 10.67 -8.35 -24.03
CA ILE A 13 11.64 -9.07 -23.20
C ILE A 13 10.98 -10.31 -22.57
N PHE A 14 9.76 -10.15 -22.03
CA PHE A 14 9.02 -11.27 -21.44
C PHE A 14 8.70 -12.36 -22.47
N ARG A 15 8.18 -11.98 -23.65
CA ARG A 15 7.88 -12.91 -24.73
C ARG A 15 9.12 -13.67 -25.19
N ARG A 16 10.27 -13.00 -25.28
CA ARG A 16 11.55 -13.65 -25.61
C ARG A 16 11.96 -14.64 -24.53
N MET A 17 11.77 -14.33 -23.24
CA MET A 17 12.05 -15.28 -22.16
C MET A 17 11.17 -16.52 -22.26
N VAL A 18 9.88 -16.36 -22.57
CA VAL A 18 8.97 -17.49 -22.78
C VAL A 18 9.43 -18.35 -23.95
N ASN A 19 9.68 -17.74 -25.11
CA ASN A 19 10.06 -18.43 -26.34
C ASN A 19 11.44 -19.07 -26.29
N SER A 20 12.37 -18.53 -25.50
CA SER A 20 13.72 -19.08 -25.31
C SER A 20 13.82 -20.15 -24.23
N SER A 21 12.70 -20.48 -23.56
CA SER A 21 12.69 -21.52 -22.55
C SER A 21 12.97 -22.89 -23.19
N LYS A 22 13.91 -23.64 -22.62
CA LYS A 22 14.34 -24.95 -23.12
C LYS A 22 13.21 -26.00 -23.12
N GLU A 23 12.13 -25.73 -22.44
CA GLU A 23 11.00 -26.65 -22.23
C GLU A 23 9.83 -26.39 -23.20
N GLY A 24 10.01 -25.53 -24.23
CA GLY A 24 8.97 -25.25 -25.23
C GLY A 24 7.73 -24.53 -24.65
N LEU A 25 7.94 -23.74 -23.61
CA LEU A 25 6.89 -22.96 -22.93
C LEU A 25 6.23 -21.99 -23.90
N ARG A 26 4.90 -21.83 -23.79
CA ARG A 26 4.12 -20.89 -24.61
C ARG A 26 3.16 -20.10 -23.73
N LEU A 27 2.67 -19.00 -24.25
CA LEU A 27 1.51 -18.29 -23.69
C LEU A 27 0.24 -18.91 -24.25
N ASN A 28 -0.82 -18.99 -23.46
CA ASN A 28 -2.14 -19.27 -24.03
C ASN A 28 -2.63 -18.03 -24.80
N PRO A 29 -3.62 -18.15 -25.70
CA PRO A 29 -4.08 -17.03 -26.54
C PRO A 29 -4.52 -15.80 -25.75
N GLU A 30 -5.16 -15.98 -24.60
CA GLU A 30 -5.58 -14.91 -23.71
C GLU A 30 -4.38 -14.19 -23.10
N ALA A 31 -3.38 -14.92 -22.60
CA ALA A 31 -2.18 -14.35 -22.03
C ALA A 31 -1.34 -13.62 -23.07
N ASP A 32 -1.22 -14.15 -24.29
CA ASP A 32 -0.48 -13.48 -25.35
C ASP A 32 -1.13 -12.16 -25.77
N ALA A 33 -2.46 -12.12 -25.83
CA ALA A 33 -3.20 -10.88 -26.13
C ALA A 33 -3.10 -9.82 -25.03
N ASN A 34 -3.03 -10.22 -23.74
CA ASN A 34 -3.18 -9.33 -22.60
C ASN A 34 -1.90 -9.06 -21.81
N VAL A 35 -0.83 -9.79 -22.02
CA VAL A 35 0.44 -9.66 -21.27
C VAL A 35 1.03 -8.23 -21.35
N GLY A 36 0.79 -7.51 -22.44
CA GLY A 36 1.20 -6.11 -22.58
C GLY A 36 0.57 -5.18 -21.53
N ASN A 37 -0.64 -5.48 -21.06
CA ASN A 37 -1.31 -4.69 -20.03
C ASN A 37 -0.60 -4.80 -18.68
N VAL A 38 -0.02 -5.96 -18.37
CA VAL A 38 0.77 -6.18 -17.14
C VAL A 38 1.99 -5.26 -17.12
N PHE A 39 2.74 -5.24 -18.21
CA PHE A 39 3.95 -4.42 -18.31
C PHE A 39 3.65 -2.93 -18.47
N LYS A 40 2.53 -2.57 -19.12
CA LYS A 40 2.04 -1.20 -19.15
C LYS A 40 1.71 -0.67 -17.76
N LYS A 41 1.00 -1.48 -16.95
CA LYS A 41 0.71 -1.17 -15.54
C LYS A 41 1.99 -1.04 -14.73
N MET A 42 2.93 -1.99 -14.88
CA MET A 42 4.24 -1.98 -14.21
C MET A 42 5.05 -0.72 -14.57
N TYR A 43 5.09 -0.34 -15.85
CA TYR A 43 5.77 0.86 -16.32
C TYR A 43 5.16 2.14 -15.74
N LEU A 44 3.83 2.25 -15.68
CA LEU A 44 3.13 3.42 -15.14
C LEU A 44 3.31 3.58 -13.63
N THR A 45 3.47 2.47 -12.90
CA THR A 45 3.61 2.47 -11.43
C THR A 45 5.05 2.33 -10.95
N ARG A 46 6.04 2.46 -11.87
CA ARG A 46 7.46 2.26 -11.54
C ARG A 46 7.99 3.31 -10.56
N SER A 47 8.86 2.88 -9.67
CA SER A 47 9.63 3.74 -8.77
C SER A 47 10.91 4.25 -9.45
N ARG A 48 11.62 5.19 -8.81
CA ARG A 48 12.95 5.66 -9.26
C ARG A 48 14.01 4.54 -9.28
N THR A 49 13.79 3.46 -8.54
CA THR A 49 14.68 2.29 -8.46
C THR A 49 14.16 1.11 -9.29
N PHE A 50 13.38 1.39 -10.32
CA PHE A 50 12.77 0.35 -11.16
C PHE A 50 13.83 -0.54 -11.81
N GLY A 51 13.74 -1.84 -11.56
CA GLY A 51 14.72 -2.84 -11.97
C GLY A 51 14.67 -3.23 -13.46
N ASN A 52 13.81 -2.58 -14.29
CA ASN A 52 13.68 -2.81 -15.72
C ASN A 52 13.57 -4.31 -16.08
N ALA A 53 14.48 -4.86 -16.87
CA ALA A 53 14.51 -6.28 -17.28
C ALA A 53 14.60 -7.26 -16.08
N ARG A 54 15.12 -6.83 -14.93
CA ARG A 54 15.15 -7.66 -13.72
C ARG A 54 13.75 -7.92 -13.19
N GLU A 55 12.90 -6.89 -13.21
CA GLU A 55 11.48 -7.03 -12.81
C GLU A 55 10.75 -7.99 -13.76
N VAL A 56 10.97 -7.87 -15.06
CA VAL A 56 10.39 -8.79 -16.06
C VAL A 56 10.82 -10.23 -15.77
N ARG A 57 12.10 -10.44 -15.45
CA ARG A 57 12.63 -11.76 -15.09
C ARG A 57 11.97 -12.31 -13.82
N THR A 58 11.73 -11.47 -12.83
CA THR A 58 11.04 -11.87 -11.59
C THR A 58 9.60 -12.31 -11.89
N VAL A 59 8.89 -11.58 -12.74
CA VAL A 59 7.54 -11.95 -13.19
C VAL A 59 7.59 -13.30 -13.91
N PHE A 60 8.53 -13.49 -14.82
CA PHE A 60 8.69 -14.75 -15.56
C PHE A 60 8.93 -15.95 -14.62
N ILE A 61 9.88 -15.83 -13.68
CA ILE A 61 10.19 -16.92 -12.73
C ILE A 61 8.96 -17.28 -11.91
N LYS A 62 8.27 -16.29 -11.36
CA LYS A 62 7.04 -16.52 -10.59
C LYS A 62 5.91 -17.12 -11.43
N ALA A 63 5.78 -16.71 -12.68
CA ALA A 63 4.77 -17.27 -13.59
C ALA A 63 5.03 -18.75 -13.87
N VAL A 64 6.29 -19.13 -14.11
CA VAL A 64 6.68 -20.54 -14.32
C VAL A 64 6.45 -21.38 -13.05
N GLU A 65 6.77 -20.84 -11.88
CA GLU A 65 6.52 -21.52 -10.60
C GLU A 65 5.02 -21.79 -10.39
N ARG A 66 4.17 -20.78 -10.62
CA ARG A 66 2.71 -20.92 -10.50
C ARG A 66 2.13 -21.91 -11.50
N MET A 67 2.63 -21.88 -12.75
CA MET A 67 2.26 -22.88 -13.75
C MET A 67 2.62 -24.31 -13.27
N LYS A 68 3.82 -24.51 -12.71
CA LYS A 68 4.22 -25.81 -12.16
C LYS A 68 3.30 -26.27 -11.02
N ASN A 69 2.93 -25.36 -10.13
CA ASN A 69 1.99 -25.64 -9.05
C ASN A 69 0.58 -26.00 -9.59
N ARG A 70 0.11 -25.27 -10.62
CA ARG A 70 -1.17 -25.57 -11.30
C ARG A 70 -1.15 -26.94 -11.95
N LEU A 71 -0.07 -27.28 -12.64
CA LEU A 71 0.10 -28.60 -13.27
C LEU A 71 0.22 -29.73 -12.25
N ALA A 72 0.81 -29.48 -11.07
CA ALA A 72 0.87 -30.47 -9.99
C ALA A 72 -0.51 -30.72 -9.39
N ALA A 73 -1.38 -29.72 -9.32
CA ALA A 73 -2.75 -29.84 -8.84
C ALA A 73 -3.70 -30.43 -9.89
N ASP A 74 -3.52 -30.04 -11.16
CA ASP A 74 -4.32 -30.52 -12.30
C ASP A 74 -3.42 -30.74 -13.54
N PRO A 75 -2.94 -31.94 -13.77
CA PRO A 75 -2.11 -32.27 -14.95
C PRO A 75 -2.78 -32.01 -16.30
N ALA A 76 -4.12 -31.98 -16.35
CA ALA A 76 -4.86 -31.71 -17.59
C ALA A 76 -4.91 -30.24 -17.96
N SER A 77 -4.47 -29.34 -17.08
CA SER A 77 -4.52 -27.86 -17.27
C SER A 77 -3.57 -27.32 -18.34
N GLY A 78 -2.72 -28.15 -18.93
CA GLY A 78 -1.86 -27.82 -20.08
C GLY A 78 -0.57 -27.09 -19.75
N TYR A 79 0.50 -27.40 -20.52
CA TYR A 79 1.85 -26.82 -20.35
C TYR A 79 2.00 -25.48 -21.08
N PHE A 80 1.38 -24.44 -20.57
CA PHE A 80 1.45 -23.06 -21.08
C PHE A 80 1.21 -22.08 -19.93
N LEU A 81 1.68 -20.83 -20.08
CA LEU A 81 1.40 -19.76 -19.14
C LEU A 81 0.02 -19.16 -19.42
N THR A 82 -0.79 -19.05 -18.39
CA THR A 82 -2.06 -18.30 -18.39
C THR A 82 -1.86 -16.90 -17.84
N MET A 83 -2.84 -16.01 -18.03
CA MET A 83 -2.83 -14.69 -17.36
C MET A 83 -2.76 -14.84 -15.84
N GLN A 84 -3.42 -15.85 -15.28
CA GLN A 84 -3.39 -16.13 -13.86
C GLN A 84 -1.99 -16.53 -13.37
N ASP A 85 -1.21 -17.28 -14.17
CA ASP A 85 0.17 -17.61 -13.85
C ASP A 85 1.05 -16.35 -13.87
N ILE A 86 0.84 -15.45 -14.84
CA ILE A 86 1.64 -14.22 -15.02
C ILE A 86 1.31 -13.20 -13.92
N GLU A 87 0.04 -12.93 -13.68
CA GLU A 87 -0.41 -11.95 -12.69
C GLU A 87 -0.37 -12.50 -11.26
N GLY A 88 -0.52 -13.82 -11.11
CA GLY A 88 -0.62 -14.51 -9.83
C GLY A 88 -2.00 -14.31 -9.19
N GLU A 89 -2.14 -14.79 -7.95
CA GLU A 89 -3.34 -14.50 -7.15
C GLU A 89 -3.49 -13.00 -6.88
N GLU A 90 -2.40 -12.25 -6.95
CA GLU A 90 -2.42 -10.78 -6.93
C GLU A 90 -3.09 -10.19 -8.18
N GLY A 91 -3.17 -10.90 -9.30
CA GLY A 91 -3.88 -10.51 -10.52
C GLY A 91 -5.39 -10.69 -10.45
N LYS A 92 -5.87 -11.61 -9.65
CA LYS A 92 -7.27 -11.60 -9.17
C LYS A 92 -7.37 -10.49 -8.13
N THR A 93 -7.53 -9.27 -8.60
CA THR A 93 -7.96 -8.16 -7.72
C THR A 93 -9.29 -8.63 -7.15
N LYS A 94 -9.28 -9.16 -5.92
CA LYS A 94 -10.53 -9.40 -5.19
C LYS A 94 -11.35 -8.15 -5.34
N SER A 95 -12.60 -8.27 -5.69
CA SER A 95 -13.47 -7.10 -5.79
C SER A 95 -13.47 -6.39 -4.44
N VAL A 96 -13.81 -5.12 -4.42
CA VAL A 96 -13.95 -4.38 -3.14
C VAL A 96 -14.94 -5.12 -2.25
N ASP A 97 -15.99 -5.68 -2.83
CA ASP A 97 -17.01 -6.44 -2.11
C ASP A 97 -16.46 -7.74 -1.53
N ASP A 98 -15.59 -8.48 -2.25
CA ASP A 98 -14.93 -9.68 -1.73
C ASP A 98 -14.03 -9.36 -0.53
N ILE A 99 -13.27 -8.25 -0.60
CA ILE A 99 -12.38 -7.84 0.51
C ILE A 99 -13.19 -7.31 1.69
N LEU A 100 -14.31 -6.63 1.42
CA LEU A 100 -15.23 -6.20 2.47
C LEU A 100 -15.96 -7.39 3.11
N ALA A 101 -16.24 -8.45 2.36
CA ALA A 101 -16.78 -9.70 2.90
C ALA A 101 -15.76 -10.40 3.83
N GLU A 102 -14.45 -10.35 3.51
CA GLU A 102 -13.42 -10.87 4.43
C GLU A 102 -13.39 -10.16 5.79
N LEU A 103 -13.95 -8.94 5.89
CA LEU A 103 -14.09 -8.27 7.19
C LEU A 103 -15.11 -9.01 8.08
N ASP A 104 -16.07 -9.69 7.49
CA ASP A 104 -17.09 -10.44 8.23
C ASP A 104 -16.51 -11.66 8.94
N ASP A 105 -15.41 -12.21 8.42
CA ASP A 105 -14.65 -13.31 9.04
C ASP A 105 -13.90 -12.87 10.33
N MET A 106 -13.77 -11.57 10.56
CA MET A 106 -13.20 -11.07 11.82
C MET A 106 -14.20 -11.23 12.94
N ILE A 107 -13.77 -11.87 14.01
CA ILE A 107 -14.62 -12.02 15.21
C ILE A 107 -14.75 -10.66 15.91
N GLY A 108 -15.96 -10.19 16.11
CA GLY A 108 -16.24 -8.90 16.72
C GLY A 108 -15.89 -7.71 15.82
N MET A 109 -15.62 -6.55 16.42
CA MET A 109 -15.23 -5.30 15.75
C MET A 109 -16.25 -4.74 14.73
N ASP A 110 -17.55 -4.94 14.97
CA ASP A 110 -18.58 -4.53 14.00
C ASP A 110 -18.54 -3.02 13.71
N ALA A 111 -18.28 -2.19 14.73
CA ALA A 111 -18.08 -0.75 14.56
C ALA A 111 -16.89 -0.42 13.63
N VAL A 112 -15.78 -1.16 13.72
CA VAL A 112 -14.60 -1.02 12.87
C VAL A 112 -14.91 -1.45 11.43
N LYS A 113 -15.60 -2.59 11.25
CA LYS A 113 -16.06 -3.08 9.95
C LYS A 113 -16.93 -2.03 9.24
N ASP A 114 -17.86 -1.45 9.95
CA ASP A 114 -18.72 -0.40 9.41
C ASP A 114 -17.96 0.88 9.06
N GLN A 115 -16.97 1.26 9.85
CA GLN A 115 -16.11 2.40 9.53
C GLN A 115 -15.27 2.13 8.27
N LEU A 116 -14.69 0.94 8.12
CA LEU A 116 -13.94 0.54 6.92
C LEU A 116 -14.83 0.58 5.67
N ARG A 117 -16.08 0.06 5.78
CA ARG A 117 -17.07 0.13 4.70
C ARG A 117 -17.44 1.58 4.33
N ARG A 118 -17.60 2.47 5.32
CA ARG A 118 -17.88 3.90 5.09
C ARG A 118 -16.71 4.59 4.39
N ILE A 119 -15.48 4.33 4.84
CA ILE A 119 -14.27 4.88 4.21
C ILE A 119 -14.20 4.41 2.75
N ALA A 120 -14.38 3.13 2.48
CA ALA A 120 -14.39 2.58 1.13
C ALA A 120 -15.44 3.25 0.24
N ARG A 121 -16.70 3.37 0.71
CA ARG A 121 -17.77 4.04 -0.03
C ARG A 121 -17.47 5.50 -0.34
N ASN A 122 -16.94 6.25 0.63
CA ASN A 122 -16.59 7.66 0.44
C ASN A 122 -15.49 7.84 -0.61
N VAL A 123 -14.48 6.99 -0.55
CA VAL A 123 -13.38 6.99 -1.53
C VAL A 123 -13.89 6.68 -2.93
N GLU A 124 -14.74 5.68 -3.09
CA GLU A 124 -15.34 5.32 -4.38
C GLU A 124 -16.21 6.45 -4.93
N LEU A 125 -17.02 7.09 -4.08
CA LEU A 125 -17.83 8.24 -4.49
C LEU A 125 -16.98 9.41 -4.97
N ASN A 126 -15.89 9.73 -4.27
CA ASN A 126 -14.98 10.81 -4.64
C ASN A 126 -14.26 10.48 -5.95
N ARG A 127 -13.85 9.22 -6.16
CA ARG A 127 -13.27 8.77 -7.41
C ARG A 127 -14.22 8.92 -8.60
N ARG A 128 -15.48 8.49 -8.46
CA ARG A 128 -16.51 8.66 -9.51
C ARG A 128 -16.76 10.13 -9.82
N ARG A 129 -16.81 11.01 -8.83
CA ARG A 129 -16.93 12.46 -9.02
C ARG A 129 -15.75 13.04 -9.78
N ALA A 130 -14.52 12.61 -9.48
CA ALA A 130 -13.32 13.03 -10.20
C ALA A 130 -13.37 12.61 -11.70
N GLN A 131 -13.87 11.42 -12.00
CA GLN A 131 -13.99 10.92 -13.37
C GLN A 131 -15.06 11.66 -14.20
N THR A 132 -16.10 12.21 -13.55
CA THR A 132 -17.18 12.95 -14.23
C THR A 132 -16.87 14.43 -14.48
N GLY A 133 -15.63 14.87 -14.28
CA GLY A 133 -15.19 16.25 -14.59
C GLY A 133 -15.82 17.33 -13.70
N ARG A 134 -16.54 16.97 -12.64
CA ARG A 134 -16.99 17.91 -11.62
C ARG A 134 -15.79 18.29 -10.77
N ALA A 135 -15.19 19.41 -11.18
CA ALA A 135 -13.95 19.95 -10.67
C ALA A 135 -13.87 19.97 -9.11
N ASN A 136 -12.67 19.72 -8.60
CA ASN A 136 -12.22 19.71 -7.21
C ASN A 136 -12.41 18.43 -6.39
N ALA A 137 -12.80 17.30 -6.96
CA ALA A 137 -12.53 16.01 -6.32
C ALA A 137 -11.02 15.69 -6.44
N LYS A 138 -10.18 16.44 -5.68
CA LYS A 138 -8.87 15.90 -5.30
C LYS A 138 -9.16 14.54 -4.69
N VAL A 139 -8.43 13.51 -5.09
CA VAL A 139 -8.34 12.30 -4.27
C VAL A 139 -7.85 12.80 -2.92
N ASP A 140 -8.79 12.96 -1.98
CA ASP A 140 -8.50 13.51 -0.68
C ASP A 140 -7.37 12.70 -0.08
N ASN A 141 -6.43 13.40 0.55
CA ASN A 141 -5.36 12.77 1.32
C ASN A 141 -6.03 11.94 2.42
N ILE A 142 -6.22 10.65 2.15
CA ILE A 142 -6.89 9.72 3.06
C ILE A 142 -5.80 9.23 4.02
N HIS A 143 -5.68 9.90 5.16
CA HIS A 143 -4.83 9.41 6.23
C HIS A 143 -5.70 9.06 7.43
N ILE A 144 -5.33 8.01 8.16
CA ILE A 144 -6.18 7.34 9.14
C ILE A 144 -5.45 7.26 10.48
N ALA A 145 -6.16 7.56 11.56
CA ALA A 145 -5.70 7.26 12.91
C ALA A 145 -6.45 6.05 13.45
N ILE A 146 -5.73 5.04 13.91
CA ILE A 146 -6.28 3.83 14.54
C ILE A 146 -5.90 3.84 16.00
N THR A 147 -6.90 3.78 16.87
CA THR A 147 -6.69 3.79 18.31
C THR A 147 -7.24 2.53 18.97
N GLY A 148 -6.62 2.08 20.05
CA GLY A 148 -7.03 0.90 20.81
C GLY A 148 -5.88 0.34 21.64
N SER A 149 -6.19 -0.57 22.56
CA SER A 149 -5.23 -1.23 23.45
C SER A 149 -4.20 -2.06 22.67
N PRO A 150 -3.05 -2.43 23.25
CA PRO A 150 -2.09 -3.32 22.63
C PRO A 150 -2.74 -4.66 22.29
N GLY A 151 -2.33 -5.25 21.14
CA GLY A 151 -2.85 -6.56 20.74
C GLY A 151 -4.26 -6.58 20.16
N THR A 152 -4.93 -5.43 20.00
CA THR A 152 -6.29 -5.35 19.42
C THR A 152 -6.34 -5.49 17.89
N GLY A 153 -5.19 -5.68 17.22
CA GLY A 153 -5.14 -5.91 15.77
C GLY A 153 -4.99 -4.65 14.92
N LYS A 154 -4.49 -3.54 15.45
CA LYS A 154 -4.29 -2.27 14.71
C LYS A 154 -3.50 -2.47 13.42
N THR A 155 -2.41 -3.22 13.46
CA THR A 155 -1.59 -3.55 12.27
C THR A 155 -2.35 -4.38 11.24
N GLU A 156 -3.18 -5.34 11.69
CA GLU A 156 -3.98 -6.16 10.77
C GLU A 156 -5.04 -5.32 10.04
N ILE A 157 -5.63 -4.34 10.73
CA ILE A 157 -6.55 -3.39 10.09
C ILE A 157 -5.83 -2.53 9.06
N ALA A 158 -4.59 -2.07 9.33
CA ALA A 158 -3.80 -1.34 8.36
C ALA A 158 -3.49 -2.19 7.10
N LYS A 159 -3.20 -3.48 7.26
CA LYS A 159 -3.01 -4.43 6.14
C LYS A 159 -4.28 -4.59 5.31
N ARG A 160 -5.43 -4.67 5.95
CA ARG A 160 -6.74 -4.76 5.27
C ARG A 160 -7.07 -3.47 4.52
N LEU A 161 -6.82 -2.31 5.12
CA LEU A 161 -6.95 -1.01 4.45
C LEU A 161 -6.08 -0.93 3.19
N GLY A 162 -4.83 -1.39 3.25
CA GLY A 162 -3.95 -1.45 2.09
C GLY A 162 -4.54 -2.29 0.96
N ARG A 163 -5.12 -3.46 1.28
CA ARG A 163 -5.79 -4.34 0.30
C ARG A 163 -7.05 -3.71 -0.28
N ILE A 164 -7.89 -3.09 0.55
CA ILE A 164 -9.10 -2.38 0.13
C ILE A 164 -8.73 -1.25 -0.84
N PHE A 165 -7.78 -0.39 -0.48
CA PHE A 165 -7.36 0.74 -1.31
C PHE A 165 -6.70 0.28 -2.62
N LYS A 166 -5.99 -0.86 -2.63
CA LYS A 166 -5.49 -1.47 -3.85
C LYS A 166 -6.64 -1.93 -4.75
N ALA A 167 -7.61 -2.66 -4.21
CA ALA A 167 -8.78 -3.14 -4.97
C ALA A 167 -9.59 -1.99 -5.56
N MET A 168 -9.71 -0.88 -4.83
CA MET A 168 -10.34 0.34 -5.30
C MET A 168 -9.50 1.12 -6.32
N GLY A 169 -8.24 0.71 -6.56
CA GLY A 169 -7.31 1.40 -7.45
C GLY A 169 -6.84 2.76 -6.91
N VAL A 170 -6.98 3.01 -5.62
CA VAL A 170 -6.43 4.18 -4.92
C VAL A 170 -4.94 4.02 -4.73
N LEU A 171 -4.52 2.83 -4.31
CA LEU A 171 -3.11 2.46 -4.17
C LEU A 171 -2.71 1.44 -5.24
N SER A 172 -1.52 1.60 -5.79
CA SER A 172 -1.04 0.71 -6.86
C SER A 172 -0.57 -0.66 -6.36
N LYS A 173 -0.01 -0.73 -5.14
CA LYS A 173 0.58 -1.93 -4.57
C LYS A 173 -0.22 -2.45 -3.36
N GLY A 174 -0.65 -1.57 -2.46
CA GLY A 174 -1.42 -1.89 -1.26
C GLY A 174 -0.64 -2.61 -0.16
N HIS A 175 0.69 -2.66 -0.25
CA HIS A 175 1.58 -3.19 0.78
C HIS A 175 1.62 -2.24 1.99
N VAL A 176 2.11 -2.74 3.12
CA VAL A 176 2.26 -1.96 4.35
C VAL A 176 3.74 -1.90 4.73
N VAL A 177 4.21 -0.70 4.99
CA VAL A 177 5.55 -0.43 5.55
C VAL A 177 5.34 -0.03 7.00
N GLU A 178 5.78 -0.89 7.92
CA GLU A 178 5.63 -0.68 9.36
C GLU A 178 6.84 0.09 9.91
N ARG A 179 6.59 1.11 10.72
CA ARG A 179 7.62 1.92 11.38
C ARG A 179 7.20 2.25 12.80
N GLU A 180 8.18 2.45 13.64
CA GLU A 180 8.08 2.95 15.02
C GLU A 180 9.14 4.03 15.25
N ARG A 181 9.01 4.77 16.35
CA ARG A 181 9.98 5.82 16.71
C ARG A 181 11.41 5.37 16.52
N LYS A 182 11.78 4.20 17.06
CA LYS A 182 13.16 3.68 17.04
C LYS A 182 13.73 3.56 15.63
N THR A 183 12.92 3.13 14.67
CA THR A 183 13.33 2.97 13.25
C THR A 183 13.39 4.28 12.47
N LEU A 184 12.66 5.29 12.93
CA LEU A 184 12.60 6.62 12.29
C LEU A 184 13.63 7.60 12.86
N LEU A 185 13.94 7.49 14.17
CA LEU A 185 14.80 8.43 14.87
C LEU A 185 16.18 7.83 15.22
N ASP A 186 16.65 6.80 14.47
CA ASP A 186 17.86 6.07 14.81
C ASP A 186 19.13 6.93 14.68
N SER A 187 19.92 6.85 15.70
CA SER A 187 21.34 7.07 16.06
C SER A 187 22.22 8.11 15.37
N MET A 188 21.87 8.71 14.23
CA MET A 188 22.66 9.83 13.69
C MET A 188 21.89 11.13 13.85
N ALA A 189 22.49 12.09 14.56
CA ALA A 189 21.92 13.43 14.68
C ALA A 189 21.50 14.00 13.31
N ASN A 190 20.31 14.56 13.22
CA ASN A 190 19.68 15.13 12.02
C ASN A 190 19.30 14.13 10.90
N SER A 191 19.21 12.82 11.16
CA SER A 191 18.80 11.82 10.15
C SER A 191 17.29 11.53 10.14
N ALA A 192 16.55 11.96 11.14
CA ALA A 192 15.14 11.64 11.33
C ALA A 192 14.25 12.04 10.13
N GLY A 193 14.42 13.22 9.58
CA GLY A 193 13.72 13.66 8.38
C GLY A 193 14.04 12.77 7.16
N LEU A 194 15.31 12.45 6.95
CA LEU A 194 15.75 11.58 5.86
C LEU A 194 15.23 10.13 6.03
N ASN A 195 15.16 9.62 7.25
CA ASN A 195 14.62 8.29 7.53
C ASN A 195 13.11 8.25 7.28
N MET A 196 12.40 9.33 7.63
CA MET A 196 10.97 9.47 7.28
C MET A 196 10.77 9.52 5.77
N ASP A 197 11.60 10.27 5.03
CA ASP A 197 11.54 10.31 3.56
C ASP A 197 11.75 8.92 2.94
N LYS A 198 12.73 8.15 3.43
CA LYS A 198 12.95 6.77 2.99
C LYS A 198 11.75 5.87 3.29
N ALA A 199 11.18 5.99 4.50
CA ALA A 199 10.00 5.23 4.88
C ALA A 199 8.80 5.52 3.97
N VAL A 200 8.60 6.80 3.60
CA VAL A 200 7.58 7.18 2.61
C VAL A 200 7.91 6.65 1.22
N ASP A 201 9.17 6.71 0.77
CA ASP A 201 9.58 6.17 -0.54
C ASP A 201 9.30 4.67 -0.64
N GLU A 202 9.54 3.91 0.42
CA GLU A 202 9.21 2.49 0.50
C GLU A 202 7.69 2.26 0.50
N ALA A 203 6.92 3.15 1.13
CA ALA A 203 5.46 3.08 1.22
C ALA A 203 4.73 3.57 -0.04
N LEU A 204 5.42 4.12 -1.05
CA LEU A 204 4.77 4.60 -2.27
C LEU A 204 3.99 3.50 -2.98
N GLY A 205 2.73 3.77 -3.23
CA GLY A 205 1.73 2.82 -3.74
C GLY A 205 1.10 1.92 -2.68
N GLY A 206 1.43 2.12 -1.40
CA GLY A 206 0.96 1.35 -0.26
C GLY A 206 0.62 2.22 0.95
N VAL A 207 0.76 1.64 2.11
CA VAL A 207 0.43 2.23 3.41
C VAL A 207 1.72 2.38 4.23
N LEU A 208 1.96 3.57 4.75
CA LEU A 208 2.93 3.81 5.81
C LEU A 208 2.19 3.68 7.15
N PHE A 209 2.50 2.63 7.90
CA PHE A 209 1.95 2.39 9.23
C PHE A 209 2.98 2.81 10.28
N ILE A 210 2.61 3.75 11.15
CA ILE A 210 3.45 4.23 12.24
C ILE A 210 2.79 3.82 13.55
N ASP A 211 3.38 2.83 14.21
CA ASP A 211 2.89 2.40 15.53
C ASP A 211 3.38 3.31 16.63
N GLU A 212 2.53 3.49 17.64
CA GLU A 212 2.79 4.39 18.78
C GLU A 212 3.29 5.78 18.33
N ALA A 213 2.63 6.36 17.31
CA ALA A 213 3.08 7.58 16.63
C ALA A 213 3.26 8.78 17.58
N TYR A 214 2.58 8.82 18.71
CA TYR A 214 2.74 9.84 19.75
C TYR A 214 4.17 9.83 20.34
N ASN A 215 4.88 8.72 20.29
CA ASN A 215 6.28 8.65 20.70
C ASN A 215 7.21 9.46 19.79
N LEU A 216 6.81 9.82 18.55
CA LEU A 216 7.64 10.66 17.68
C LEU A 216 7.95 11.99 18.34
N ILE A 217 6.96 12.62 18.99
CA ILE A 217 7.13 13.86 19.75
C ILE A 217 6.48 13.65 21.12
N PRO A 218 7.24 13.20 22.13
CA PRO A 218 6.73 13.09 23.50
C PRO A 218 6.24 14.44 24.01
N MET A 219 5.01 14.49 24.52
CA MET A 219 4.37 15.71 25.02
C MET A 219 4.68 16.00 26.48
N ASP A 220 5.41 15.11 27.15
CA ASP A 220 5.68 15.17 28.60
C ASP A 220 6.61 16.31 29.01
N ASN A 221 7.34 16.92 28.06
CA ASN A 221 8.25 18.01 28.33
C ASN A 221 8.14 19.15 27.32
N PRO A 222 7.27 20.14 27.58
CA PRO A 222 7.03 21.26 26.66
C PRO A 222 8.25 22.15 26.39
N THR A 223 9.28 22.07 27.25
CA THR A 223 10.48 22.92 27.17
C THR A 223 11.59 22.32 26.32
N ASP A 224 11.60 21.02 26.08
CA ASP A 224 12.60 20.35 25.26
C ASP A 224 11.92 19.69 24.06
N LYS A 225 11.60 20.51 23.05
CA LYS A 225 11.03 20.00 21.81
C LYS A 225 12.03 19.03 21.19
N ASP A 226 11.62 17.76 21.10
CA ASP A 226 12.35 16.73 20.38
C ASP A 226 12.55 17.16 18.92
N LYS A 227 13.76 17.68 18.61
CA LYS A 227 14.11 18.23 17.30
C LYS A 227 14.04 17.15 16.22
N ASP A 228 14.46 15.94 16.54
CA ASP A 228 14.47 14.83 15.59
C ASP A 228 13.03 14.35 15.33
N GLY A 229 12.21 14.21 16.36
CA GLY A 229 10.80 13.89 16.21
C GLY A 229 10.03 14.97 15.42
N THR A 230 10.30 16.23 15.71
CA THR A 230 9.72 17.36 14.96
C THR A 230 10.12 17.31 13.49
N ALA A 231 11.41 17.09 13.18
CA ALA A 231 11.90 16.98 11.81
C ALA A 231 11.27 15.79 11.06
N ALA A 232 11.07 14.66 11.74
CA ALA A 232 10.39 13.50 11.15
C ALA A 232 8.92 13.81 10.81
N VAL A 233 8.18 14.47 11.72
CA VAL A 233 6.79 14.86 11.47
C VAL A 233 6.68 15.90 10.35
N GLU A 234 7.57 16.88 10.29
CA GLU A 234 7.60 17.89 9.23
C GLU A 234 7.92 17.27 7.85
N ALA A 235 8.86 16.32 7.80
CA ALA A 235 9.15 15.56 6.59
C ALA A 235 7.90 14.77 6.14
N LEU A 236 7.24 14.06 7.04
CA LEU A 236 5.99 13.35 6.75
C LEU A 236 4.93 14.28 6.18
N MET A 237 4.72 15.46 6.83
CA MET A 237 3.74 16.45 6.40
C MET A 237 4.03 16.98 4.98
N THR A 238 5.30 17.20 4.69
CA THR A 238 5.76 17.65 3.37
C THR A 238 5.48 16.58 2.32
N ARG A 239 5.79 15.33 2.62
CA ARG A 239 5.54 14.20 1.71
C ARG A 239 4.05 13.93 1.50
N MET A 240 3.23 14.05 2.54
CA MET A 240 1.76 13.97 2.41
C MET A 240 1.20 15.00 1.41
N SER A 241 1.84 16.18 1.31
CA SER A 241 1.44 17.21 0.36
C SER A 241 1.98 16.97 -1.04
N ASN A 242 3.27 16.63 -1.17
CA ASN A 242 3.96 16.48 -2.45
C ASN A 242 3.59 15.17 -3.17
N ASP A 243 3.31 14.12 -2.41
CA ASP A 243 2.95 12.80 -2.89
C ASP A 243 1.48 12.44 -2.62
N ALA A 244 0.62 13.47 -2.58
CA ALA A 244 -0.81 13.30 -2.35
C ALA A 244 -1.42 12.22 -3.25
N GLY A 245 -2.13 11.27 -2.64
CA GLY A 245 -2.77 10.14 -3.34
C GLY A 245 -1.83 9.01 -3.77
N LYS A 246 -0.50 9.13 -3.54
CA LYS A 246 0.44 8.06 -3.88
C LYS A 246 0.67 7.08 -2.75
N PHE A 247 0.37 7.44 -1.52
CA PHE A 247 0.45 6.59 -0.34
C PHE A 247 -0.58 7.02 0.71
N VAL A 248 -0.89 6.15 1.64
CA VAL A 248 -1.75 6.41 2.79
C VAL A 248 -0.91 6.27 4.06
N THR A 249 -1.00 7.26 4.96
CA THR A 249 -0.41 7.12 6.29
C THR A 249 -1.49 6.64 7.26
N VAL A 250 -1.13 5.63 8.04
CA VAL A 250 -1.91 5.14 9.16
C VAL A 250 -1.08 5.29 10.42
N ILE A 251 -1.53 6.11 11.37
CA ILE A 251 -0.92 6.21 12.69
C ILE A 251 -1.72 5.40 13.69
N ALA A 252 -1.03 4.75 14.62
CA ALA A 252 -1.67 3.91 15.62
C ALA A 252 -1.14 4.19 17.03
N GLY A 253 -1.97 3.88 18.04
CA GLY A 253 -1.61 4.00 19.44
C GLY A 253 -2.82 4.07 20.37
N TYR A 254 -2.58 4.52 21.60
CA TYR A 254 -3.65 4.75 22.56
C TYR A 254 -4.48 5.97 22.15
N LYS A 255 -5.76 5.98 22.57
CA LYS A 255 -6.71 6.97 22.09
C LYS A 255 -6.35 8.39 22.51
N MET A 256 -6.08 8.59 23.79
CA MET A 256 -5.78 9.92 24.32
C MET A 256 -4.46 10.48 23.74
N GLU A 257 -3.44 9.66 23.70
CA GLU A 257 -2.13 10.00 23.21
C GLU A 257 -2.12 10.34 21.71
N ILE A 258 -2.87 9.58 20.91
CA ILE A 258 -3.01 9.87 19.46
C ILE A 258 -3.81 11.16 19.23
N GLU A 259 -4.87 11.39 20.00
CA GLU A 259 -5.63 12.65 19.89
C GLU A 259 -4.80 13.86 20.27
N GLU A 260 -4.03 13.76 21.36
CA GLU A 260 -3.10 14.80 21.80
C GLU A 260 -1.99 15.03 20.79
N PHE A 261 -1.39 13.98 20.26
CA PHE A 261 -0.38 14.05 19.19
C PHE A 261 -0.92 14.78 17.95
N ILE A 262 -2.10 14.41 17.46
CA ILE A 262 -2.71 15.07 16.31
C ILE A 262 -3.03 16.54 16.58
N ALA A 263 -3.43 16.88 17.79
CA ALA A 263 -3.79 18.26 18.15
C ALA A 263 -2.55 19.15 18.31
N ASN A 264 -1.47 18.63 18.88
CA ASN A 264 -0.38 19.44 19.41
C ASN A 264 0.95 19.29 18.67
N ALA A 265 1.23 18.14 18.04
CA ALA A 265 2.51 17.89 17.39
C ALA A 265 2.74 18.80 16.17
N ASN A 266 1.72 19.00 15.35
CA ASN A 266 1.76 19.93 14.22
C ASN A 266 0.32 20.34 13.83
N PRO A 267 0.03 21.65 13.67
CA PRO A 267 -1.33 22.15 13.34
C PRO A 267 -1.92 21.57 12.04
N GLY A 268 -1.08 21.06 11.15
CA GLY A 268 -1.50 20.47 9.91
C GLY A 268 -1.95 19.00 10.02
N LEU A 269 -1.63 18.30 11.10
CA LEU A 269 -1.98 16.88 11.29
C LEU A 269 -3.49 16.68 11.38
N ALA A 270 -4.19 17.52 12.16
CA ALA A 270 -5.64 17.42 12.35
C ALA A 270 -6.43 17.50 11.03
N ARG A 271 -5.92 18.28 10.06
CA ARG A 271 -6.55 18.43 8.74
C ARG A 271 -6.28 17.25 7.80
N ARG A 272 -5.25 16.42 8.07
CA ARG A 272 -4.85 15.29 7.25
C ARG A 272 -5.38 13.97 7.77
N PHE A 273 -5.39 13.77 9.09
CA PHE A 273 -5.96 12.60 9.75
C PHE A 273 -7.45 12.80 10.02
N THR A 274 -8.26 12.78 8.96
CA THR A 274 -9.72 13.01 9.03
C THR A 274 -10.50 11.77 9.40
N HIS A 275 -9.93 10.59 9.19
CA HIS A 275 -10.55 9.32 9.51
C HIS A 275 -9.97 8.76 10.81
N ARG A 276 -10.84 8.44 11.76
CA ARG A 276 -10.49 7.90 13.08
C ARG A 276 -11.19 6.58 13.27
N ILE A 277 -10.44 5.53 13.56
CA ILE A 277 -10.95 4.19 13.84
C ILE A 277 -10.55 3.87 15.28
N HIS A 278 -11.53 3.58 16.11
CA HIS A 278 -11.31 3.10 17.48
C HIS A 278 -11.66 1.63 17.56
N ILE A 279 -10.71 0.85 18.07
CA ILE A 279 -10.88 -0.58 18.34
C ILE A 279 -11.13 -0.72 19.83
N GLU A 280 -12.32 -1.18 20.16
CA GLU A 280 -12.68 -1.49 21.54
C GLU A 280 -11.97 -2.76 21.99
N ASP A 281 -11.75 -2.87 23.30
CA ASP A 281 -11.21 -4.08 23.89
C ASP A 281 -12.23 -5.22 23.76
N TYR A 282 -11.73 -6.43 23.59
CA TYR A 282 -12.60 -7.59 23.55
C TYR A 282 -13.30 -7.73 24.93
N PRO A 283 -14.61 -7.94 24.96
CA PRO A 283 -15.28 -8.24 26.21
C PRO A 283 -14.71 -9.55 26.78
N VAL A 284 -14.39 -9.52 28.06
CA VAL A 284 -13.89 -10.67 28.83
C VAL A 284 -15.00 -11.68 29.07
#